data_8a4a271a1c0172f00e816faa71a47b49
#
_entry.id   8a4a271a1c0172f00e816faa71a47b49
#
_cell.length_a   1.000
_cell.length_b   1.000
_cell.length_c   1.000
_cell.angle_alpha   90.00
_cell.angle_beta   90.00
_cell.angle_gamma   90.00
#
_symmetry.space_group_name_H-M   'P 1'
#
loop_
_entity.id
_entity.type
_entity.pdbx_description
1 polymer ?
#
loop_
_entity_poly.entity_id
_entity_poly.type
_entity_poly.pdbx_seq_one_letter_code
_entity_poly.pdbx_strand_id
1 'polypeptide(L)'
;MPATSTAPLALAVRGLRKAYADVVAVDALDLEVRSGECFGLLGPNGAGKTTTIEICEGLLSPDAGTVEVLGMHWARDGNALRSRLGIQLQETQLSEKLTVAESVKLFRSFYPAGRSVDEVIGLVQLDEKRGSRVGTLSGGQKQRLAVACALVGDPDLLFLDEPTTGLDPQSRRQLWDIIDRFRSEGGTTVLTTHYMDEAERLCDRVAIVDHGRVIALGTPRELIASLGAGHVIEFGVDGSREIDEAALLALAGVKSARRAGGSWALQVGAAHETIPVLLQTLETCGMPLTELRTHSPTLEDVFVTLTGRSLRDDA
;
A
#
# COMPACT_ATOMS: atom_id res chain seq x y z
N MET A 1 -0.28 19.70 21.48
CA MET A 1 -0.86 18.36 21.56
C MET A 1 -1.75 18.17 20.35
N PRO A 2 -1.51 17.18 19.48
CA PRO A 2 -2.42 16.92 18.38
C PRO A 2 -3.77 16.48 18.97
N ALA A 3 -4.86 17.02 18.44
CA ALA A 3 -6.21 16.66 18.80
C ALA A 3 -6.39 15.15 18.50
N THR A 4 -6.63 14.34 19.53
CA THR A 4 -7.03 12.95 19.39
C THR A 4 -8.35 12.92 18.62
N SER A 5 -8.30 12.53 17.36
CA SER A 5 -9.49 12.29 16.54
C SER A 5 -10.37 11.27 17.26
N THR A 6 -11.58 11.66 17.62
CA THR A 6 -12.55 10.85 18.36
C THR A 6 -13.32 9.85 17.47
N ALA A 7 -12.88 9.63 16.22
CA ALA A 7 -13.51 8.65 15.33
C ALA A 7 -13.35 7.23 15.93
N PRO A 8 -14.41 6.43 15.95
CA PRO A 8 -14.33 5.04 16.43
C PRO A 8 -13.33 4.24 15.59
N LEU A 9 -12.72 3.22 16.20
CA LEU A 9 -11.82 2.33 15.48
C LEU A 9 -12.64 1.31 14.67
N ALA A 10 -12.31 1.20 13.39
CA ALA A 10 -12.82 0.13 12.51
C ALA A 10 -12.00 -1.15 12.66
N LEU A 11 -10.69 -1.01 12.97
CA LEU A 11 -9.80 -2.14 13.21
C LEU A 11 -8.84 -1.78 14.34
N ALA A 12 -8.66 -2.68 15.31
CA ALA A 12 -7.64 -2.60 16.34
C ALA A 12 -6.91 -3.94 16.45
N VAL A 13 -5.61 -3.91 16.26
CA VAL A 13 -4.70 -5.06 16.37
C VAL A 13 -3.70 -4.77 17.47
N ARG A 14 -3.50 -5.72 18.39
CA ARG A 14 -2.61 -5.58 19.54
C ARG A 14 -1.73 -6.80 19.70
N GLY A 15 -0.42 -6.59 19.65
CA GLY A 15 0.60 -7.61 19.88
C GLY A 15 0.46 -8.82 18.95
N LEU A 16 0.00 -8.58 17.71
CA LEU A 16 -0.29 -9.66 16.76
C LEU A 16 0.96 -10.44 16.43
N ARG A 17 0.86 -11.78 16.57
CA ARG A 17 1.95 -12.69 16.21
C ARG A 17 1.44 -13.85 15.39
N LYS A 18 2.22 -14.18 14.33
CA LYS A 18 2.00 -15.37 13.50
C LYS A 18 3.33 -15.94 13.03
N ALA A 19 3.51 -17.25 13.20
CA ALA A 19 4.66 -17.99 12.72
C ALA A 19 4.22 -19.17 11.86
N TYR A 20 5.05 -19.53 10.88
CA TYR A 20 4.91 -20.71 10.04
C TYR A 20 6.22 -21.50 10.13
N ALA A 21 6.19 -22.66 10.77
CA ALA A 21 7.37 -23.45 11.08
C ALA A 21 8.48 -22.56 11.70
N ASP A 22 9.56 -22.32 10.97
CA ASP A 22 10.72 -21.55 11.45
C ASP A 22 10.68 -20.05 11.10
N VAL A 23 9.61 -19.59 10.39
CA VAL A 23 9.49 -18.19 9.93
C VAL A 23 8.44 -17.46 10.74
N VAL A 24 8.83 -16.38 11.41
CA VAL A 24 7.90 -15.45 12.05
C VAL A 24 7.43 -14.44 10.99
N ALA A 25 6.19 -14.60 10.52
CA ALA A 25 5.60 -13.75 9.49
C ALA A 25 5.08 -12.42 10.05
N VAL A 26 4.57 -12.43 11.30
CA VAL A 26 4.10 -11.25 12.02
C VAL A 26 4.64 -11.33 13.45
N ASP A 27 5.25 -10.25 13.95
CA ASP A 27 5.95 -10.24 15.22
C ASP A 27 5.57 -9.00 16.06
N ALA A 28 4.68 -9.22 17.03
CA ALA A 28 4.19 -8.21 17.97
C ALA A 28 3.65 -6.92 17.26
N LEU A 29 2.90 -7.09 16.17
CA LEU A 29 2.39 -5.99 15.37
C LEU A 29 1.18 -5.33 16.05
N ASP A 30 1.25 -4.00 16.19
CA ASP A 30 0.16 -3.15 16.64
C ASP A 30 -0.34 -2.27 15.49
N LEU A 31 -1.67 -2.15 15.34
CA LEU A 31 -2.29 -1.38 14.28
C LEU A 31 -3.65 -0.84 14.71
N GLU A 32 -3.95 0.40 14.34
CA GLU A 32 -5.27 1.01 14.54
C GLU A 32 -5.73 1.70 13.24
N VAL A 33 -6.93 1.33 12.80
CA VAL A 33 -7.61 1.96 11.66
C VAL A 33 -8.89 2.65 12.17
N ARG A 34 -9.05 3.90 11.81
CA ARG A 34 -10.22 4.71 12.18
C ARG A 34 -11.35 4.50 11.17
N SER A 35 -12.59 4.62 11.63
CA SER A 35 -13.73 4.56 10.71
C SER A 35 -13.67 5.73 9.71
N GLY A 36 -13.95 5.44 8.45
CA GLY A 36 -13.97 6.39 7.34
C GLY A 36 -12.60 6.73 6.74
N GLU A 37 -11.48 6.14 7.25
CA GLU A 37 -10.16 6.35 6.61
C GLU A 37 -9.84 5.26 5.58
N CYS A 38 -9.01 5.61 4.62
CA CYS A 38 -8.27 4.66 3.80
C CYS A 38 -6.89 4.44 4.42
N PHE A 39 -6.64 3.24 4.90
CA PHE A 39 -5.41 2.87 5.59
C PHE A 39 -4.57 1.92 4.73
N GLY A 40 -3.29 2.26 4.53
CA GLY A 40 -2.35 1.46 3.74
C GLY A 40 -1.41 0.63 4.60
N LEU A 41 -1.27 -0.66 4.28
CA LEU A 41 -0.23 -1.53 4.81
C LEU A 41 0.84 -1.71 3.72
N LEU A 42 1.96 -1.03 3.88
CA LEU A 42 3.00 -0.87 2.87
C LEU A 42 4.25 -1.67 3.26
N GLY A 43 4.87 -2.34 2.30
CA GLY A 43 6.11 -3.08 2.55
C GLY A 43 6.43 -4.07 1.42
N PRO A 44 7.64 -4.68 1.44
CA PRO A 44 8.07 -5.64 0.43
C PRO A 44 7.27 -6.95 0.50
N ASN A 45 7.48 -7.80 -0.50
CA ASN A 45 6.98 -9.16 -0.46
C ASN A 45 7.59 -9.90 0.73
N GLY A 46 6.78 -10.70 1.44
CA GLY A 46 7.22 -11.41 2.64
C GLY A 46 7.31 -10.55 3.92
N ALA A 47 6.97 -9.26 3.88
CA ALA A 47 6.95 -8.40 5.08
C ALA A 47 5.86 -8.75 6.11
N GLY A 48 4.92 -9.65 5.78
CA GLY A 48 3.82 -10.06 6.67
C GLY A 48 2.49 -9.33 6.41
N LYS A 49 2.38 -8.53 5.35
CA LYS A 49 1.17 -7.77 5.00
C LYS A 49 -0.06 -8.66 4.81
N THR A 50 0.01 -9.59 3.85
CA THR A 50 -1.08 -10.54 3.54
C THR A 50 -1.46 -11.37 4.77
N THR A 51 -0.48 -11.90 5.50
CA THR A 51 -0.74 -12.65 6.75
C THR A 51 -1.49 -11.79 7.78
N THR A 52 -1.12 -10.53 7.94
CA THR A 52 -1.80 -9.60 8.86
C THR A 52 -3.24 -9.36 8.42
N ILE A 53 -3.47 -9.11 7.13
CA ILE A 53 -4.82 -8.88 6.58
C ILE A 53 -5.68 -10.15 6.69
N GLU A 54 -5.19 -11.32 6.32
CA GLU A 54 -5.91 -12.60 6.43
C GLU A 54 -6.36 -12.88 7.88
N ILE A 55 -5.56 -12.50 8.88
CA ILE A 55 -5.97 -12.60 10.28
C ILE A 55 -7.07 -11.59 10.59
N CYS A 56 -6.96 -10.35 10.10
CA CYS A 56 -8.00 -9.33 10.30
C CYS A 56 -9.32 -9.71 9.60
N GLU A 57 -9.27 -10.38 8.47
CA GLU A 57 -10.40 -10.92 7.71
C GLU A 57 -11.03 -12.17 8.35
N GLY A 58 -10.35 -12.77 9.33
CA GLY A 58 -10.77 -14.01 9.99
C GLY A 58 -10.57 -15.27 9.14
N LEU A 59 -9.72 -15.20 8.13
CA LEU A 59 -9.31 -16.35 7.31
C LEU A 59 -8.22 -17.16 7.98
N LEU A 60 -7.42 -16.51 8.85
CA LEU A 60 -6.32 -17.12 9.57
C LEU A 60 -6.40 -16.79 11.06
N SER A 61 -6.04 -17.75 11.91
CA SER A 61 -5.96 -17.53 13.36
C SER A 61 -4.57 -17.05 13.76
N PRO A 62 -4.44 -16.02 14.60
CA PRO A 62 -3.16 -15.61 15.17
C PRO A 62 -2.64 -16.64 16.17
N ASP A 63 -1.32 -16.67 16.40
CA ASP A 63 -0.69 -17.46 17.45
C ASP A 63 -0.69 -16.71 18.78
N ALA A 64 -0.67 -15.37 18.74
CA ALA A 64 -0.80 -14.49 19.91
C ALA A 64 -1.33 -13.11 19.47
N GLY A 65 -1.73 -12.32 20.46
CA GLY A 65 -2.31 -10.99 20.25
C GLY A 65 -3.83 -11.02 20.11
N THR A 66 -4.41 -9.85 19.85
CA THR A 66 -5.86 -9.67 19.71
C THR A 66 -6.19 -8.85 18.48
N VAL A 67 -7.29 -9.20 17.80
CA VAL A 67 -7.84 -8.46 16.68
C VAL A 67 -9.30 -8.16 16.97
N GLU A 68 -9.63 -6.88 16.94
CA GLU A 68 -10.99 -6.37 17.06
C GLU A 68 -11.36 -5.66 15.76
N VAL A 69 -12.45 -6.07 15.13
CA VAL A 69 -12.95 -5.54 13.87
C VAL A 69 -14.33 -4.95 14.11
N LEU A 70 -14.55 -3.67 13.82
CA LEU A 70 -15.81 -2.95 14.06
C LEU A 70 -16.35 -3.13 15.50
N GLY A 71 -15.44 -3.17 16.51
CA GLY A 71 -15.78 -3.40 17.90
C GLY A 71 -16.17 -4.86 18.24
N MET A 72 -15.90 -5.80 17.34
CA MET A 72 -16.28 -7.22 17.45
C MET A 72 -15.08 -8.14 17.32
N HIS A 73 -15.24 -9.38 17.79
CA HIS A 73 -14.21 -10.42 17.73
C HIS A 73 -14.66 -11.63 16.90
N TRP A 74 -13.80 -12.15 16.04
CA TRP A 74 -14.08 -13.29 15.16
C TRP A 74 -14.62 -14.52 15.87
N ALA A 75 -14.06 -14.86 17.03
CA ALA A 75 -14.46 -16.05 17.79
C ALA A 75 -15.92 -16.01 18.27
N ARG A 76 -16.47 -14.81 18.51
CA ARG A 76 -17.81 -14.62 19.05
C ARG A 76 -18.80 -14.12 18.01
N ASP A 77 -18.35 -13.21 17.16
CA ASP A 77 -19.21 -12.37 16.33
C ASP A 77 -19.03 -12.63 14.81
N GLY A 78 -18.40 -13.76 14.44
CA GLY A 78 -17.96 -14.03 13.06
C GLY A 78 -19.05 -13.91 11.98
N ASN A 79 -20.31 -14.31 12.28
CA ASN A 79 -21.40 -14.16 11.31
C ASN A 79 -21.82 -12.70 11.12
N ALA A 80 -21.82 -11.90 12.18
CA ALA A 80 -22.10 -10.47 12.10
C ALA A 80 -20.99 -9.74 11.33
N LEU A 81 -19.73 -10.10 11.59
CA LEU A 81 -18.58 -9.53 10.86
C LEU A 81 -18.66 -9.82 9.36
N ARG A 82 -18.90 -11.08 8.96
CA ARG A 82 -18.99 -11.45 7.52
C ARG A 82 -20.03 -10.65 6.75
N SER A 83 -21.12 -10.21 7.40
CA SER A 83 -22.15 -9.41 6.75
C SER A 83 -21.79 -7.93 6.63
N ARG A 84 -20.73 -7.47 7.30
CA ARG A 84 -20.29 -6.06 7.34
C ARG A 84 -18.94 -5.82 6.68
N LEU A 85 -18.29 -6.88 6.21
CA LEU A 85 -16.99 -6.81 5.57
C LEU A 85 -17.10 -7.06 4.07
N GLY A 86 -16.31 -6.31 3.31
CA GLY A 86 -15.99 -6.60 1.92
C GLY A 86 -14.54 -7.05 1.85
N ILE A 87 -14.27 -8.15 1.14
CA ILE A 87 -12.92 -8.72 1.04
C ILE A 87 -12.61 -8.98 -0.42
N GLN A 88 -11.50 -8.44 -0.90
CA GLN A 88 -10.90 -8.77 -2.17
C GLN A 88 -9.50 -9.33 -1.92
N LEU A 89 -9.34 -10.62 -2.17
CA LEU A 89 -8.08 -11.35 -2.02
C LEU A 89 -7.16 -11.09 -3.22
N GLN A 90 -5.85 -11.22 -3.03
CA GLN A 90 -4.84 -11.07 -4.08
C GLN A 90 -5.15 -11.92 -5.33
N GLU A 91 -5.57 -13.18 -5.14
CA GLU A 91 -6.05 -14.06 -6.20
C GLU A 91 -7.54 -14.36 -6.03
N THR A 92 -8.40 -13.47 -6.49
CA THR A 92 -9.85 -13.72 -6.50
C THR A 92 -10.20 -14.57 -7.72
N GLN A 93 -10.40 -15.87 -7.52
CA GLN A 93 -10.82 -16.80 -8.57
C GLN A 93 -12.34 -16.73 -8.79
N LEU A 94 -12.77 -15.92 -9.74
CA LEU A 94 -14.16 -15.89 -10.20
C LEU A 94 -14.39 -16.93 -11.29
N SER A 95 -15.57 -17.57 -11.28
CA SER A 95 -15.91 -18.58 -12.30
C SER A 95 -15.93 -17.96 -13.70
N GLU A 96 -15.07 -18.41 -14.58
CA GLU A 96 -14.96 -17.90 -15.96
C GLU A 96 -16.23 -18.11 -16.81
N LYS A 97 -17.09 -19.04 -16.41
CA LYS A 97 -18.32 -19.39 -17.13
C LYS A 97 -19.49 -18.45 -16.82
N LEU A 98 -19.46 -17.77 -15.66
CA LEU A 98 -20.49 -16.80 -15.29
C LEU A 98 -20.28 -15.49 -16.02
N THR A 99 -21.37 -14.76 -16.23
CA THR A 99 -21.34 -13.37 -16.67
C THR A 99 -21.01 -12.44 -15.49
N VAL A 100 -20.65 -11.19 -15.80
CA VAL A 100 -20.46 -10.14 -14.78
C VAL A 100 -21.67 -10.04 -13.87
N ALA A 101 -22.87 -9.92 -14.44
CA ALA A 101 -24.12 -9.79 -13.67
C ALA A 101 -24.42 -11.02 -12.82
N GLU A 102 -24.18 -12.22 -13.34
CA GLU A 102 -24.38 -13.47 -12.58
C GLU A 102 -23.37 -13.58 -11.42
N SER A 103 -22.11 -13.18 -11.62
CA SER A 103 -21.10 -13.16 -10.58
C SER A 103 -21.50 -12.21 -9.43
N VAL A 104 -21.84 -10.97 -9.75
CA VAL A 104 -22.28 -9.99 -8.75
C VAL A 104 -23.55 -10.46 -8.04
N LYS A 105 -24.53 -11.03 -8.78
CA LYS A 105 -25.76 -11.58 -8.22
C LYS A 105 -25.48 -12.75 -7.26
N LEU A 106 -24.54 -13.62 -7.60
CA LEU A 106 -24.11 -14.72 -6.73
C LEU A 106 -23.55 -14.18 -5.41
N PHE A 107 -22.60 -13.25 -5.45
CA PHE A 107 -22.04 -12.67 -4.25
C PHE A 107 -23.08 -11.89 -3.44
N ARG A 108 -24.00 -11.15 -4.10
CA ARG A 108 -25.10 -10.45 -3.43
C ARG A 108 -26.00 -11.41 -2.63
N SER A 109 -26.15 -12.66 -3.08
CA SER A 109 -26.99 -13.66 -2.40
C SER A 109 -26.41 -14.15 -1.07
N PHE A 110 -25.15 -13.90 -0.77
CA PHE A 110 -24.52 -14.25 0.51
C PHE A 110 -24.84 -13.24 1.63
N TYR A 111 -25.36 -12.07 1.28
CA TYR A 111 -25.64 -11.01 2.24
C TYR A 111 -27.16 -10.81 2.42
N PRO A 112 -27.64 -10.61 3.66
CA PRO A 112 -29.07 -10.37 3.92
C PRO A 112 -29.54 -9.02 3.33
N ALA A 113 -28.68 -8.02 3.31
CA ALA A 113 -28.86 -6.69 2.72
C ALA A 113 -27.64 -6.31 1.89
N GLY A 114 -27.71 -5.22 1.13
CA GLY A 114 -26.58 -4.70 0.33
C GLY A 114 -27.06 -3.96 -0.90
N ARG A 115 -26.12 -3.52 -1.72
CA ARG A 115 -26.37 -2.76 -2.96
C ARG A 115 -27.03 -3.63 -4.03
N SER A 116 -27.76 -3.00 -4.93
CA SER A 116 -28.31 -3.72 -6.09
C SER A 116 -27.19 -4.13 -7.06
N VAL A 117 -27.44 -5.18 -7.84
CA VAL A 117 -26.48 -5.65 -8.86
C VAL A 117 -26.16 -4.55 -9.87
N ASP A 118 -27.16 -3.78 -10.27
CA ASP A 118 -27.00 -2.71 -11.27
C ASP A 118 -26.18 -1.54 -10.72
N GLU A 119 -26.44 -1.15 -9.49
CA GLU A 119 -25.71 -0.11 -8.80
C GLU A 119 -24.22 -0.45 -8.68
N VAL A 120 -23.90 -1.70 -8.27
CA VAL A 120 -22.52 -2.12 -8.12
C VAL A 120 -21.79 -2.24 -9.45
N ILE A 121 -22.44 -2.76 -10.50
CA ILE A 121 -21.87 -2.81 -11.85
C ILE A 121 -21.57 -1.41 -12.37
N GLY A 122 -22.46 -0.45 -12.16
CA GLY A 122 -22.24 0.95 -12.51
C GLY A 122 -21.10 1.58 -11.70
N LEU A 123 -21.00 1.28 -10.39
CA LEU A 123 -19.92 1.78 -9.53
C LEU A 123 -18.54 1.38 -10.06
N VAL A 124 -18.39 0.14 -10.53
CA VAL A 124 -17.12 -0.38 -11.06
C VAL A 124 -16.97 -0.19 -12.58
N GLN A 125 -17.87 0.56 -13.22
CA GLN A 125 -17.83 0.89 -14.66
C GLN A 125 -17.75 -0.36 -15.55
N LEU A 126 -18.61 -1.36 -15.29
CA LEU A 126 -18.70 -2.60 -16.07
C LEU A 126 -20.06 -2.75 -16.78
N ASP A 127 -20.83 -1.67 -16.96
CA ASP A 127 -22.18 -1.69 -17.57
C ASP A 127 -22.18 -2.33 -18.96
N GLU A 128 -21.24 -1.93 -19.82
CA GLU A 128 -21.10 -2.49 -21.19
C GLU A 128 -20.66 -3.97 -21.19
N LYS A 129 -20.10 -4.46 -20.08
CA LYS A 129 -19.63 -5.83 -19.91
C LYS A 129 -20.56 -6.70 -19.09
N ARG A 130 -21.73 -6.18 -18.70
CA ARG A 130 -22.71 -6.85 -17.84
C ARG A 130 -23.03 -8.29 -18.25
N GLY A 131 -23.25 -8.52 -19.55
CA GLY A 131 -23.54 -9.83 -20.14
C GLY A 131 -22.30 -10.60 -20.61
N SER A 132 -21.10 -10.04 -20.48
CA SER A 132 -19.85 -10.73 -20.89
C SER A 132 -19.45 -11.76 -19.84
N ARG A 133 -18.91 -12.90 -20.30
CA ARG A 133 -18.38 -13.94 -19.41
C ARG A 133 -17.08 -13.45 -18.76
N VAL A 134 -16.87 -13.81 -17.50
CA VAL A 134 -15.66 -13.44 -16.74
C VAL A 134 -14.37 -13.85 -17.45
N GLY A 135 -14.35 -15.05 -18.10
CA GLY A 135 -13.20 -15.52 -18.86
C GLY A 135 -12.79 -14.65 -20.04
N THR A 136 -13.70 -13.77 -20.54
CA THR A 136 -13.43 -12.86 -21.67
C THR A 136 -13.03 -11.45 -21.25
N LEU A 137 -13.00 -11.17 -19.95
CA LEU A 137 -12.62 -9.87 -19.40
C LEU A 137 -11.08 -9.69 -19.42
N SER A 138 -10.65 -8.43 -19.59
CA SER A 138 -9.26 -8.06 -19.35
C SER A 138 -8.90 -8.20 -17.87
N GLY A 139 -7.60 -8.22 -17.53
CA GLY A 139 -7.13 -8.25 -16.14
C GLY A 139 -7.74 -7.12 -15.29
N GLY A 140 -7.71 -5.88 -15.78
CA GLY A 140 -8.31 -4.73 -15.08
C GLY A 140 -9.82 -4.84 -14.93
N GLN A 141 -10.53 -5.43 -15.90
CA GLN A 141 -11.97 -5.68 -15.77
C GLN A 141 -12.27 -6.79 -14.75
N LYS A 142 -11.47 -7.86 -14.72
CA LYS A 142 -11.58 -8.92 -13.70
C LYS A 142 -11.35 -8.36 -12.30
N GLN A 143 -10.35 -7.49 -12.14
CA GLN A 143 -10.04 -6.86 -10.86
C GLN A 143 -11.18 -5.95 -10.38
N ARG A 144 -11.73 -5.12 -11.26
CA ARG A 144 -12.90 -4.29 -10.92
C ARG A 144 -14.12 -5.14 -10.58
N LEU A 145 -14.31 -6.28 -11.24
CA LEU A 145 -15.36 -7.23 -10.88
C LEU A 145 -15.13 -7.88 -9.51
N ALA A 146 -13.89 -8.21 -9.14
CA ALA A 146 -13.54 -8.71 -7.81
C ALA A 146 -13.90 -7.68 -6.72
N VAL A 147 -13.55 -6.40 -6.94
CA VAL A 147 -13.94 -5.30 -6.04
C VAL A 147 -15.47 -5.12 -6.02
N ALA A 148 -16.16 -5.26 -7.14
CA ALA A 148 -17.63 -5.25 -7.19
C ALA A 148 -18.24 -6.31 -6.26
N CYS A 149 -17.70 -7.53 -6.31
CA CYS A 149 -18.15 -8.63 -5.45
C CYS A 149 -17.88 -8.34 -3.95
N ALA A 150 -16.81 -7.62 -3.61
CA ALA A 150 -16.52 -7.19 -2.25
C ALA A 150 -17.46 -6.05 -1.77
N LEU A 151 -17.88 -5.17 -2.68
CA LEU A 151 -18.74 -4.01 -2.36
C LEU A 151 -20.24 -4.34 -2.33
N VAL A 152 -20.67 -5.48 -2.89
CA VAL A 152 -22.09 -5.78 -3.09
C VAL A 152 -22.88 -5.96 -1.79
N GLY A 153 -22.19 -6.33 -0.69
CA GLY A 153 -22.77 -6.42 0.66
C GLY A 153 -22.97 -5.08 1.35
N ASP A 154 -22.59 -3.96 0.72
CA ASP A 154 -22.54 -2.62 1.33
C ASP A 154 -21.73 -2.60 2.64
N PRO A 155 -20.44 -2.94 2.59
CA PRO A 155 -19.62 -3.16 3.77
C PRO A 155 -19.31 -1.86 4.52
N ASP A 156 -19.14 -1.95 5.85
CA ASP A 156 -18.59 -0.87 6.68
C ASP A 156 -17.06 -0.79 6.56
N LEU A 157 -16.40 -1.94 6.30
CA LEU A 157 -14.97 -2.06 6.16
C LEU A 157 -14.63 -2.95 4.96
N LEU A 158 -13.80 -2.40 4.06
CA LEU A 158 -13.33 -3.06 2.85
C LEU A 158 -11.86 -3.41 2.98
N PHE A 159 -11.51 -4.67 2.82
CA PHE A 159 -10.13 -5.15 2.70
C PHE A 159 -9.78 -5.38 1.24
N LEU A 160 -8.62 -4.88 0.82
CA LEU A 160 -8.09 -5.01 -0.54
C LEU A 160 -6.64 -5.47 -0.47
N ASP A 161 -6.38 -6.72 -0.86
CA ASP A 161 -5.01 -7.24 -0.88
C ASP A 161 -4.39 -7.04 -2.26
N GLU A 162 -3.42 -6.13 -2.36
CA GLU A 162 -2.70 -5.73 -3.56
C GLU A 162 -3.60 -5.46 -4.79
N PRO A 163 -4.60 -4.58 -4.67
CA PRO A 163 -5.69 -4.48 -5.63
C PRO A 163 -5.28 -4.03 -7.03
N THR A 164 -4.10 -3.42 -7.19
CA THR A 164 -3.65 -2.86 -8.48
C THR A 164 -2.48 -3.61 -9.10
N THR A 165 -2.03 -4.70 -8.48
CA THR A 165 -0.91 -5.50 -8.99
C THR A 165 -1.20 -6.04 -10.38
N GLY A 166 -0.25 -5.85 -11.30
CA GLY A 166 -0.36 -6.29 -12.69
C GLY A 166 -1.31 -5.48 -13.59
N LEU A 167 -1.87 -4.38 -13.09
CA LEU A 167 -2.75 -3.52 -13.88
C LEU A 167 -1.97 -2.48 -14.68
N ASP A 168 -2.48 -2.19 -15.86
CA ASP A 168 -2.03 -1.03 -16.64
C ASP A 168 -2.40 0.30 -15.93
N PRO A 169 -1.73 1.43 -16.27
CA PRO A 169 -1.95 2.70 -15.57
C PRO A 169 -3.40 3.22 -15.64
N GLN A 170 -4.14 2.92 -16.71
CA GLN A 170 -5.53 3.35 -16.85
C GLN A 170 -6.44 2.54 -15.94
N SER A 171 -6.31 1.20 -15.94
CA SER A 171 -7.07 0.30 -15.07
C SER A 171 -6.81 0.60 -13.59
N ARG A 172 -5.55 0.95 -13.22
CA ARG A 172 -5.18 1.36 -11.87
C ARG A 172 -5.94 2.61 -11.44
N ARG A 173 -5.97 3.66 -12.28
CA ARG A 173 -6.70 4.91 -11.98
C ARG A 173 -8.20 4.66 -11.79
N GLN A 174 -8.81 3.84 -12.65
CA GLN A 174 -10.23 3.47 -12.52
C GLN A 174 -10.52 2.78 -11.18
N LEU A 175 -9.61 1.92 -10.71
CA LEU A 175 -9.77 1.27 -9.42
C LEU A 175 -9.61 2.27 -8.25
N TRP A 176 -8.67 3.20 -8.36
CA TRP A 176 -8.51 4.28 -7.37
C TRP A 176 -9.76 5.14 -7.25
N ASP A 177 -10.39 5.49 -8.37
CA ASP A 177 -11.66 6.25 -8.37
C ASP A 177 -12.78 5.50 -7.65
N ILE A 178 -12.83 4.16 -7.76
CA ILE A 178 -13.81 3.32 -7.06
C ILE A 178 -13.56 3.37 -5.54
N ILE A 179 -12.31 3.24 -5.11
CA ILE A 179 -11.90 3.31 -3.69
C ILE A 179 -12.20 4.70 -3.11
N ASP A 180 -11.84 5.77 -3.83
CA ASP A 180 -12.11 7.15 -3.42
C ASP A 180 -13.62 7.40 -3.27
N ARG A 181 -14.43 6.86 -4.19
CA ARG A 181 -15.89 6.97 -4.11
C ARG A 181 -16.43 6.25 -2.87
N PHE A 182 -16.03 5.00 -2.63
CA PHE A 182 -16.44 4.24 -1.45
C PHE A 182 -16.09 4.99 -0.16
N ARG A 183 -14.87 5.54 -0.07
CA ARG A 183 -14.44 6.38 1.05
C ARG A 183 -15.30 7.65 1.19
N SER A 184 -15.62 8.33 0.10
CA SER A 184 -16.43 9.56 0.13
C SER A 184 -17.87 9.31 0.60
N GLU A 185 -18.35 8.08 0.47
CA GLU A 185 -19.65 7.60 1.00
C GLU A 185 -19.55 7.20 2.49
N GLY A 186 -18.39 7.35 3.14
CA GLY A 186 -18.16 7.06 4.56
C GLY A 186 -17.57 5.67 4.83
N GLY A 187 -17.25 4.90 3.78
CA GLY A 187 -16.64 3.58 3.91
C GLY A 187 -15.21 3.63 4.43
N THR A 188 -14.82 2.61 5.18
CA THR A 188 -13.44 2.41 5.65
C THR A 188 -12.74 1.42 4.76
N THR A 189 -11.50 1.71 4.37
CA THR A 189 -10.70 0.79 3.54
C THR A 189 -9.37 0.47 4.20
N VAL A 190 -9.00 -0.81 4.20
CA VAL A 190 -7.64 -1.26 4.51
C VAL A 190 -7.09 -1.92 3.26
N LEU A 191 -5.99 -1.40 2.73
CA LEU A 191 -5.34 -1.98 1.56
C LEU A 191 -3.90 -2.35 1.85
N THR A 192 -3.44 -3.45 1.24
CA THR A 192 -2.01 -3.74 1.15
C THR A 192 -1.49 -3.29 -0.19
N THR A 193 -0.28 -2.82 -0.22
CA THR A 193 0.40 -2.50 -1.47
C THR A 193 1.93 -2.49 -1.29
N HIS A 194 2.63 -2.72 -2.38
CA HIS A 194 4.06 -2.45 -2.50
C HIS A 194 4.31 -1.23 -3.42
N TYR A 195 3.24 -0.60 -3.96
CA TYR A 195 3.33 0.61 -4.77
C TYR A 195 3.19 1.86 -3.89
N MET A 196 4.27 2.64 -3.81
CA MET A 196 4.32 3.85 -3.00
C MET A 196 3.38 4.94 -3.50
N ASP A 197 3.28 5.09 -4.84
CA ASP A 197 2.38 6.05 -5.50
C ASP A 197 0.90 5.77 -5.19
N GLU A 198 0.53 4.49 -5.05
CA GLU A 198 -0.81 4.09 -4.62
C GLU A 198 -1.08 4.53 -3.18
N ALA A 199 -0.15 4.23 -2.27
CA ALA A 199 -0.28 4.61 -0.87
C ALA A 199 -0.33 6.13 -0.68
N GLU A 200 0.52 6.88 -1.39
CA GLU A 200 0.52 8.35 -1.36
C GLU A 200 -0.79 8.95 -1.90
N ARG A 201 -1.38 8.31 -2.92
CA ARG A 201 -2.58 8.80 -3.59
C ARG A 201 -3.87 8.50 -2.83
N LEU A 202 -3.99 7.32 -2.24
CA LEU A 202 -5.24 6.81 -1.67
C LEU A 202 -5.31 6.90 -0.16
N CYS A 203 -4.19 6.70 0.53
CA CYS A 203 -4.22 6.48 1.96
C CYS A 203 -4.15 7.77 2.77
N ASP A 204 -5.03 7.88 3.76
CA ASP A 204 -4.95 8.94 4.77
C ASP A 204 -3.79 8.69 5.74
N ARG A 205 -3.57 7.42 6.09
CA ARG A 205 -2.43 6.96 6.90
C ARG A 205 -1.89 5.66 6.35
N VAL A 206 -0.60 5.46 6.55
CA VAL A 206 0.08 4.23 6.15
C VAL A 206 0.92 3.68 7.30
N ALA A 207 0.96 2.36 7.43
CA ALA A 207 1.95 1.65 8.21
C ALA A 207 2.96 1.01 7.26
N ILE A 208 4.23 1.33 7.43
CA ILE A 208 5.31 0.66 6.74
C ILE A 208 5.68 -0.57 7.57
N VAL A 209 5.60 -1.75 6.93
CA VAL A 209 5.86 -3.04 7.56
C VAL A 209 7.11 -3.65 6.95
N ASP A 210 8.00 -4.11 7.81
CA ASP A 210 9.16 -4.89 7.44
C ASP A 210 9.43 -5.99 8.47
N HIS A 211 9.78 -7.19 8.01
CA HIS A 211 10.01 -8.36 8.88
C HIS A 211 8.93 -8.59 9.94
N GLY A 212 7.66 -8.47 9.54
CA GLY A 212 6.49 -8.69 10.41
C GLY A 212 6.22 -7.61 11.44
N ARG A 213 6.89 -6.46 11.38
CA ARG A 213 6.75 -5.34 12.34
C ARG A 213 6.40 -4.04 11.64
N VAL A 214 5.63 -3.19 12.31
CA VAL A 214 5.44 -1.81 11.87
C VAL A 214 6.70 -1.02 12.21
N ILE A 215 7.39 -0.51 11.19
CA ILE A 215 8.63 0.29 11.35
C ILE A 215 8.37 1.81 11.26
N ALA A 216 7.25 2.21 10.64
CA ALA A 216 6.78 3.59 10.63
C ALA A 216 5.26 3.64 10.46
N LEU A 217 4.62 4.64 11.05
CA LEU A 217 3.18 4.87 10.99
C LEU A 217 2.90 6.37 10.98
N GLY A 218 2.11 6.83 10.01
CA GLY A 218 1.73 8.25 9.90
C GLY A 218 0.99 8.53 8.60
N THR A 219 0.66 9.79 8.35
CA THR A 219 0.22 10.21 7.02
C THR A 219 1.39 10.15 6.05
N PRO A 220 1.17 9.90 4.73
CA PRO A 220 2.25 9.95 3.75
C PRO A 220 3.10 11.22 3.84
N ARG A 221 2.45 12.37 4.05
CA ARG A 221 3.14 13.67 4.19
C ARG A 221 4.03 13.75 5.44
N GLU A 222 3.55 13.26 6.59
CA GLU A 222 4.34 13.22 7.84
C GLU A 222 5.56 12.33 7.69
N LEU A 223 5.39 11.15 7.10
CA LEU A 223 6.48 10.21 6.87
C LEU A 223 7.53 10.78 5.92
N ILE A 224 7.12 11.37 4.79
CA ILE A 224 8.02 12.04 3.86
C ILE A 224 8.73 13.22 4.53
N ALA A 225 8.00 14.04 5.29
CA ALA A 225 8.57 15.17 6.01
C ALA A 225 9.61 14.75 7.07
N SER A 226 9.49 13.55 7.64
CA SER A 226 10.45 13.02 8.61
C SER A 226 11.86 12.84 8.07
N LEU A 227 12.03 12.70 6.74
CA LEU A 227 13.34 12.70 6.08
C LEU A 227 14.06 14.04 6.23
N GLY A 228 13.31 15.11 6.48
CA GLY A 228 13.85 16.48 6.60
C GLY A 228 14.50 17.01 5.32
N ALA A 229 14.46 16.28 4.22
CA ALA A 229 15.02 16.65 2.92
C ALA A 229 13.98 17.41 2.08
N GLY A 230 14.42 18.43 1.33
CA GLY A 230 13.58 19.11 0.35
C GLY A 230 13.59 18.42 -1.02
N HIS A 231 14.72 17.77 -1.35
CA HIS A 231 14.93 17.10 -2.64
C HIS A 231 15.81 15.86 -2.48
N VAL A 232 15.67 14.93 -3.43
CA VAL A 232 16.59 13.82 -3.65
C VAL A 232 17.33 14.09 -4.97
N ILE A 233 18.65 13.92 -4.97
CA ILE A 233 19.50 13.99 -6.16
C ILE A 233 20.06 12.59 -6.40
N GLU A 234 19.64 11.96 -7.49
CA GLU A 234 20.19 10.69 -7.95
C GLU A 234 21.23 10.97 -9.05
N PHE A 235 22.39 10.34 -8.97
CA PHE A 235 23.41 10.50 -10.00
C PHE A 235 24.25 9.23 -10.19
N GLY A 236 24.63 8.99 -11.43
CA GLY A 236 25.58 7.96 -11.82
C GLY A 236 26.90 8.57 -12.28
N VAL A 237 27.99 7.85 -12.07
CA VAL A 237 29.32 8.23 -12.59
C VAL A 237 29.92 7.08 -13.38
N ASP A 238 30.71 7.44 -14.41
CA ASP A 238 31.51 6.48 -15.15
C ASP A 238 32.90 6.38 -14.49
N GLY A 239 33.33 5.16 -14.21
CA GLY A 239 34.70 4.94 -13.74
C GLY A 239 34.84 3.82 -12.73
N SER A 240 36.07 3.32 -12.63
CA SER A 240 36.50 2.28 -11.69
C SER A 240 36.80 2.83 -10.27
N ARG A 241 36.67 4.15 -10.07
CA ARG A 241 36.90 4.79 -8.77
C ARG A 241 35.61 4.80 -7.96
N GLU A 242 35.68 4.30 -6.72
CA GLU A 242 34.60 4.44 -5.76
C GLU A 242 34.56 5.86 -5.19
N ILE A 243 33.37 6.44 -5.16
CA ILE A 243 33.14 7.70 -4.43
C ILE A 243 33.07 7.35 -2.96
N ASP A 244 33.83 8.08 -2.15
CA ASP A 244 33.71 7.97 -0.70
C ASP A 244 32.42 8.65 -0.23
N GLU A 245 31.57 7.89 0.45
CA GLU A 245 30.33 8.38 1.04
C GLU A 245 30.58 9.56 1.99
N ALA A 246 31.69 9.54 2.74
CA ALA A 246 32.06 10.64 3.62
C ALA A 246 32.32 11.94 2.87
N ALA A 247 32.89 11.86 1.65
CA ALA A 247 33.10 13.02 0.80
C ALA A 247 31.76 13.62 0.31
N LEU A 248 30.78 12.78 0.00
CA LEU A 248 29.44 13.22 -0.38
C LEU A 248 28.68 13.85 0.79
N LEU A 249 28.79 13.28 1.98
CA LEU A 249 28.18 13.82 3.20
C LEU A 249 28.79 15.16 3.63
N ALA A 250 30.03 15.45 3.23
CA ALA A 250 30.70 16.71 3.50
C ALA A 250 30.24 17.85 2.58
N LEU A 251 29.50 17.57 1.51
CA LEU A 251 28.96 18.57 0.59
C LEU A 251 27.90 19.44 1.29
N ALA A 252 27.93 20.74 1.01
CA ALA A 252 26.95 21.67 1.57
C ALA A 252 25.52 21.29 1.21
N GLY A 253 24.66 21.20 2.22
CA GLY A 253 23.23 20.88 2.05
C GLY A 253 22.89 19.40 1.95
N VAL A 254 23.88 18.48 1.93
CA VAL A 254 23.65 17.03 1.95
C VAL A 254 23.33 16.58 3.37
N LYS A 255 22.27 15.85 3.54
CA LYS A 255 21.79 15.26 4.81
C LYS A 255 22.10 13.78 4.92
N SER A 256 21.95 13.06 3.80
CA SER A 256 22.31 11.66 3.68
C SER A 256 22.81 11.37 2.27
N ALA A 257 23.72 10.40 2.15
CA ALA A 257 24.20 9.86 0.90
C ALA A 257 24.07 8.34 0.96
N ARG A 258 23.63 7.72 -0.12
CA ARG A 258 23.50 6.26 -0.20
C ARG A 258 23.77 5.77 -1.61
N ARG A 259 24.24 4.53 -1.71
CA ARG A 259 24.36 3.85 -3.00
C ARG A 259 23.08 3.08 -3.32
N ALA A 260 22.56 3.23 -4.52
CA ALA A 260 21.36 2.56 -5.00
C ALA A 260 21.60 2.00 -6.40
N GLY A 261 21.71 0.68 -6.55
CA GLY A 261 21.78 0.01 -7.85
C GLY A 261 22.91 0.48 -8.79
N GLY A 262 24.05 0.91 -8.26
CA GLY A 262 25.17 1.46 -9.06
C GLY A 262 25.22 2.97 -9.17
N SER A 263 24.14 3.67 -8.82
CA SER A 263 24.03 5.12 -8.71
C SER A 263 24.08 5.59 -7.26
N TRP A 264 24.23 6.88 -7.04
CA TRP A 264 24.16 7.52 -5.73
C TRP A 264 22.86 8.30 -5.58
N ALA A 265 22.27 8.28 -4.39
CA ALA A 265 21.15 9.12 -4.03
C ALA A 265 21.50 9.99 -2.83
N LEU A 266 21.39 11.32 -2.97
CA LEU A 266 21.63 12.31 -1.93
C LEU A 266 20.31 12.93 -1.50
N GLN A 267 20.02 12.91 -0.20
CA GLN A 267 18.95 13.73 0.37
C GLN A 267 19.52 15.11 0.70
N VAL A 268 18.91 16.16 0.15
CA VAL A 268 19.43 17.52 0.24
C VAL A 268 18.34 18.52 0.66
N GLY A 269 18.75 19.62 1.29
CA GLY A 269 17.84 20.70 1.63
C GLY A 269 17.37 21.47 0.41
N ALA A 270 18.30 21.87 -0.47
CA ALA A 270 18.07 22.67 -1.64
C ALA A 270 18.91 22.14 -2.83
N ALA A 271 18.26 21.57 -3.84
CA ALA A 271 18.95 20.96 -4.97
C ALA A 271 19.79 21.98 -5.76
N HIS A 272 19.28 23.23 -5.92
CA HIS A 272 19.97 24.28 -6.67
C HIS A 272 21.29 24.75 -6.02
N GLU A 273 21.46 24.55 -4.72
CA GLU A 273 22.69 24.85 -4.00
C GLU A 273 23.67 23.66 -4.06
N THR A 274 23.16 22.44 -3.91
CA THR A 274 24.01 21.26 -3.83
C THR A 274 24.51 20.77 -5.19
N ILE A 275 23.70 20.86 -6.27
CA ILE A 275 24.09 20.38 -7.61
C ILE A 275 25.40 21.01 -8.12
N PRO A 276 25.59 22.35 -8.10
CA PRO A 276 26.82 22.94 -8.55
C PRO A 276 28.06 22.43 -7.82
N VAL A 277 27.95 22.27 -6.49
CA VAL A 277 29.05 21.77 -5.64
C VAL A 277 29.35 20.30 -5.95
N LEU A 278 28.32 19.48 -6.15
CA LEU A 278 28.45 18.08 -6.54
C LEU A 278 29.19 17.96 -7.88
N LEU A 279 28.75 18.71 -8.91
CA LEU A 279 29.36 18.67 -10.24
C LEU A 279 30.84 19.08 -10.22
N GLN A 280 31.18 20.13 -9.47
CA GLN A 280 32.57 20.57 -9.28
C GLN A 280 33.43 19.55 -8.60
N THR A 281 32.86 18.85 -7.58
CA THR A 281 33.56 17.78 -6.85
C THR A 281 33.83 16.59 -7.78
N LEU A 282 32.83 16.15 -8.55
CA LEU A 282 32.98 15.04 -9.50
C LEU A 282 34.03 15.36 -10.58
N GLU A 283 34.02 16.58 -11.13
CA GLU A 283 35.00 17.04 -12.09
C GLU A 283 36.41 17.03 -11.51
N THR A 284 36.57 17.54 -10.29
CA THR A 284 37.88 17.57 -9.59
C THR A 284 38.42 16.16 -9.33
N CYS A 285 37.54 15.21 -9.06
CA CYS A 285 37.88 13.81 -8.86
C CYS A 285 38.09 13.03 -10.17
N GLY A 286 37.84 13.66 -11.33
CA GLY A 286 37.93 13.02 -12.63
C GLY A 286 36.90 11.93 -12.84
N MET A 287 35.69 12.10 -12.29
CA MET A 287 34.56 11.16 -12.38
C MET A 287 33.47 11.74 -13.28
N PRO A 288 33.40 11.35 -14.57
CA PRO A 288 32.39 11.86 -15.48
C PRO A 288 31.01 11.47 -15.02
N LEU A 289 30.10 12.43 -14.98
CA LEU A 289 28.68 12.20 -14.68
C LEU A 289 28.02 11.48 -15.86
N THR A 290 27.33 10.38 -15.62
CA THR A 290 26.58 9.63 -16.64
C THR A 290 25.09 9.93 -16.60
N GLU A 291 24.56 10.18 -15.42
CA GLU A 291 23.15 10.46 -15.19
C GLU A 291 22.98 11.41 -14.00
N LEU A 292 22.00 12.32 -14.09
CA LEU A 292 21.56 13.17 -12.97
C LEU A 292 20.05 13.32 -13.04
N ARG A 293 19.39 12.96 -11.94
CA ARG A 293 17.95 13.15 -11.74
C ARG A 293 17.70 13.87 -10.42
N THR A 294 16.62 14.63 -10.36
CA THR A 294 16.15 15.23 -9.11
C THR A 294 14.65 15.02 -8.98
N HIS A 295 14.21 14.71 -7.77
CA HIS A 295 12.79 14.61 -7.47
C HIS A 295 12.51 15.05 -6.02
N SER A 296 11.24 15.31 -5.72
CA SER A 296 10.79 15.50 -4.34
C SER A 296 10.83 14.16 -3.61
N PRO A 297 11.16 14.14 -2.31
CA PRO A 297 11.14 12.90 -1.53
C PRO A 297 9.78 12.20 -1.59
N THR A 298 9.79 10.88 -1.61
CA THR A 298 8.64 9.99 -1.71
C THR A 298 8.61 8.99 -0.55
N LEU A 299 7.53 8.21 -0.41
CA LEU A 299 7.49 7.10 0.55
C LEU A 299 8.55 6.03 0.23
N GLU A 300 8.98 5.88 -1.03
CA GLU A 300 10.08 4.98 -1.38
C GLU A 300 11.38 5.41 -0.70
N ASP A 301 11.66 6.72 -0.67
CA ASP A 301 12.83 7.26 0.03
C ASP A 301 12.74 7.06 1.55
N VAL A 302 11.53 7.14 2.12
CA VAL A 302 11.29 6.82 3.54
C VAL A 302 11.62 5.36 3.80
N PHE A 303 11.06 4.45 3.01
CA PHE A 303 11.29 3.01 3.17
C PHE A 303 12.78 2.68 3.06
N VAL A 304 13.46 3.18 2.03
CA VAL A 304 14.90 2.93 1.84
C VAL A 304 15.72 3.52 2.98
N THR A 305 15.35 4.70 3.50
CA THR A 305 16.05 5.30 4.65
C THR A 305 15.92 4.46 5.92
N LEU A 306 14.74 3.85 6.15
CA LEU A 306 14.47 3.03 7.33
C LEU A 306 15.08 1.63 7.24
N THR A 307 15.16 1.04 6.04
CA THR A 307 15.54 -0.38 5.85
C THR A 307 16.91 -0.58 5.19
N GLY A 308 17.43 0.44 4.54
CA GLY A 308 18.68 0.37 3.76
C GLY A 308 18.57 -0.34 2.42
N ARG A 309 17.35 -0.76 2.00
CA ARG A 309 17.11 -1.50 0.75
C ARG A 309 15.91 -0.94 -0.02
N SER A 310 15.89 -1.11 -1.35
CA SER A 310 14.75 -0.74 -2.19
C SER A 310 13.72 -1.86 -2.24
N LEU A 311 12.42 -1.51 -2.39
CA LEU A 311 11.37 -2.49 -2.64
C LEU A 311 11.53 -3.23 -3.97
N ARG A 312 12.30 -2.65 -4.90
CA ARG A 312 12.54 -3.25 -6.24
C ARG A 312 13.62 -4.31 -6.22
N ASP A 313 14.44 -4.36 -5.18
CA ASP A 313 15.52 -5.34 -5.07
C ASP A 313 15.01 -6.73 -4.63
N ASP A 314 13.76 -6.81 -4.14
CA ASP A 314 13.11 -8.02 -3.63
C ASP A 314 12.03 -8.60 -4.60
N ALA A 315 12.01 -8.17 -5.89
CA ALA A 315 11.00 -8.56 -6.89
C ALA A 315 11.50 -9.64 -7.85
#